data_fca722c83cadd01f731dc617eb259b27
#
_entry.id   fca722c83cadd01f731dc617eb259b27
#
_cell.length_a   1.000
_cell.length_b   1.000
_cell.length_c   1.000
_cell.angle_alpha   90.00
_cell.angle_beta   90.00
_cell.angle_gamma   90.00
#
_symmetry.space_group_name_H-M   'P 1'
#
loop_
_entity.id
_entity.type
_entity.pdbx_description
1 polymer ?
#
loop_
_entity_poly.entity_id
_entity_poly.type
_entity_poly.pdbx_seq_one_letter_code
_entity_poly.pdbx_strand_id
1 'polypeptide(L)'
;MADKNDSVAQARNEALRKHNPGANKKQLVLWFGALILGGILGWLGITPLNDLFNFIASVFTRLFQFIAVPTIALAVITTLSALGGEKETGKIFAHAVSYTLLTTISAAAVGLILYLWIAPGNLPAEVVGAGSAAVPLEKVGSLSYYDHFLSVIPNNILQPFLAGNVLSVMIIAASVGLALAFMPKTENRGVLLKGIYGVQELLFTLIKAIIWALPVGILAFAGQLSAQIEAGVIVGALGKYVAVVLGGNAIQFFVVLPLFLLIRGLNPLSVFKKMSPAIAVALFTKSSAGTLPVTLASAERNLKVNPKVSRFVLPICTTINMNGCAAFILVTSLFVMQNAGFELTLGTMISWLFIAVLAAVGNAGVPMGCYFLTLSLMSSIGAPIGLLGVILPIYTIIDMVETAENVWSDASVCAMTDHDLAGKLSEEPAPTASLS
;
A
#
# COMPACT_ATOMS: atom_id res chain seq x y z
N MET A 1 24.60 -27.17 -10.28
CA MET A 1 23.51 -26.14 -10.28
C MET A 1 22.48 -26.34 -9.17
N ALA A 2 22.34 -27.51 -8.60
CA ALA A 2 21.46 -27.79 -7.46
C ALA A 2 21.85 -27.05 -6.16
N ASP A 3 23.15 -26.90 -5.89
CA ASP A 3 23.71 -26.36 -4.63
C ASP A 3 23.46 -24.86 -4.39
N LYS A 4 23.23 -24.06 -5.45
CA LYS A 4 22.92 -22.61 -5.33
C LYS A 4 21.45 -22.32 -4.97
N ASN A 5 20.53 -23.20 -5.30
CA ASN A 5 19.12 -23.05 -4.94
C ASN A 5 18.89 -23.38 -3.46
N ASP A 6 19.64 -24.31 -2.91
CA ASP A 6 19.54 -24.69 -1.50
C ASP A 6 20.11 -23.59 -0.58
N SER A 7 21.17 -22.91 -1.00
CA SER A 7 21.74 -21.80 -0.21
C SER A 7 20.80 -20.57 -0.14
N VAL A 8 20.08 -20.29 -1.22
CA VAL A 8 19.07 -19.21 -1.25
C VAL A 8 17.84 -19.60 -0.41
N ALA A 9 17.42 -20.87 -0.46
CA ALA A 9 16.33 -21.38 0.37
C ALA A 9 16.71 -21.42 1.86
N GLN A 10 17.96 -21.75 2.20
CA GLN A 10 18.47 -21.72 3.58
C GLN A 10 18.61 -20.30 4.11
N ALA A 11 19.17 -19.36 3.35
CA ALA A 11 19.24 -17.94 3.73
C ALA A 11 17.85 -17.34 3.91
N ARG A 12 16.89 -17.73 3.07
CA ARG A 12 15.47 -17.35 3.17
C ARG A 12 14.79 -17.92 4.42
N ASN A 13 15.09 -19.18 4.78
CA ASN A 13 14.58 -19.83 6.00
C ASN A 13 15.22 -19.26 7.28
N GLU A 14 16.46 -18.82 7.21
CA GLU A 14 17.15 -18.14 8.32
C GLU A 14 16.63 -16.72 8.56
N ALA A 15 16.33 -15.99 7.48
CA ALA A 15 15.64 -14.69 7.57
C ALA A 15 14.24 -14.82 8.21
N LEU A 16 13.54 -15.93 7.93
CA LEU A 16 12.22 -16.23 8.51
C LEU A 16 12.28 -16.62 10.00
N ARG A 17 13.36 -17.30 10.44
CA ARG A 17 13.57 -17.62 11.86
C ARG A 17 13.92 -16.40 12.72
N LYS A 18 14.49 -15.34 12.11
CA LYS A 18 14.79 -14.08 12.78
C LYS A 18 13.58 -13.15 12.95
N HIS A 19 12.39 -13.52 12.46
CA HIS A 19 11.18 -12.76 12.70
C HIS A 19 10.66 -13.02 14.13
N ASN A 20 11.15 -12.20 15.07
CA ASN A 20 10.83 -12.29 16.49
C ASN A 20 9.47 -11.62 16.76
N PRO A 21 8.38 -12.37 17.06
CA PRO A 21 7.06 -11.76 17.35
C PRO A 21 7.08 -10.82 18.57
N GLY A 22 8.10 -10.92 19.43
CA GLY A 22 8.32 -9.99 20.53
C GLY A 22 8.80 -8.60 20.10
N ALA A 23 9.49 -8.49 18.96
CA ALA A 23 9.94 -7.20 18.42
C ALA A 23 8.77 -6.33 17.97
N ASN A 24 7.74 -6.94 17.36
CA ASN A 24 6.54 -6.24 16.90
C ASN A 24 5.71 -5.68 18.08
N LYS A 25 5.60 -6.42 19.18
CA LYS A 25 4.90 -5.93 20.39
C LYS A 25 5.61 -4.74 21.01
N LYS A 26 6.95 -4.77 21.13
CA LYS A 26 7.74 -3.64 21.63
C LYS A 26 7.59 -2.40 20.74
N GLN A 27 7.61 -2.58 19.44
CA GLN A 27 7.45 -1.50 18.47
C GLN A 27 6.05 -0.86 18.56
N LEU A 28 5.00 -1.67 18.67
CA LEU A 28 3.63 -1.18 18.88
C LEU A 28 3.51 -0.38 20.17
N VAL A 29 4.04 -0.90 21.30
CA VAL A 29 4.03 -0.20 22.58
C VAL A 29 4.76 1.14 22.48
N LEU A 30 5.92 1.19 21.78
CA LEU A 30 6.64 2.43 21.55
C LEU A 30 5.83 3.43 20.72
N TRP A 31 5.12 2.99 19.69
CA TRP A 31 4.30 3.88 18.86
C TRP A 31 3.09 4.43 19.60
N PHE A 32 2.37 3.58 20.34
CA PHE A 32 1.27 4.04 21.19
C PHE A 32 1.77 4.96 22.33
N GLY A 33 2.89 4.62 22.95
CA GLY A 33 3.52 5.47 23.95
C GLY A 33 3.94 6.83 23.40
N ALA A 34 4.52 6.85 22.20
CA ALA A 34 4.90 8.09 21.50
C ALA A 34 3.66 8.93 21.12
N LEU A 35 2.57 8.29 20.68
CA LEU A 35 1.31 8.95 20.36
C LEU A 35 0.72 9.64 21.59
N ILE A 36 0.60 8.90 22.70
CA ILE A 36 0.03 9.42 23.97
C ILE A 36 0.93 10.52 24.54
N LEU A 37 2.23 10.28 24.62
CA LEU A 37 3.20 11.23 25.17
C LEU A 37 3.24 12.51 24.32
N GLY A 38 3.28 12.40 22.99
CA GLY A 38 3.23 13.53 22.08
C GLY A 38 1.94 14.33 22.27
N GLY A 39 0.79 13.65 22.34
CA GLY A 39 -0.50 14.28 22.62
C GLY A 39 -0.51 15.07 23.94
N ILE A 40 -0.03 14.49 25.02
CA ILE A 40 0.06 15.15 26.33
C ILE A 40 1.00 16.37 26.26
N LEU A 41 2.20 16.21 25.70
CA LEU A 41 3.19 17.28 25.62
C LEU A 41 2.73 18.43 24.72
N GLY A 42 2.05 18.13 23.60
CA GLY A 42 1.48 19.17 22.74
C GLY A 42 0.36 19.95 23.40
N TRP A 43 -0.48 19.27 24.20
CA TRP A 43 -1.56 19.91 24.94
C TRP A 43 -1.08 20.92 26.00
N LEU A 44 0.15 20.78 26.50
CA LEU A 44 0.75 21.74 27.44
C LEU A 44 0.98 23.14 26.84
N GLY A 45 0.93 23.28 25.52
CA GLY A 45 1.01 24.55 24.82
C GLY A 45 2.37 25.27 24.95
N ILE A 46 3.46 24.56 25.25
CA ILE A 46 4.80 25.13 25.45
C ILE A 46 5.41 25.48 24.10
N THR A 47 5.52 26.77 23.78
CA THR A 47 5.98 27.27 22.46
C THR A 47 7.30 26.62 21.97
N PRO A 48 8.41 26.59 22.75
CA PRO A 48 9.66 25.99 22.29
C PRO A 48 9.51 24.49 21.97
N LEU A 49 8.62 23.78 22.66
CA LEU A 49 8.35 22.36 22.43
C LEU A 49 7.55 22.17 21.14
N ASN A 50 6.58 23.05 20.89
CA ASN A 50 5.79 23.02 19.65
C ASN A 50 6.66 23.33 18.44
N ASP A 51 7.61 24.26 18.54
CA ASP A 51 8.59 24.54 17.49
C ASP A 51 9.47 23.33 17.19
N LEU A 52 9.91 22.60 18.23
CA LEU A 52 10.65 21.35 18.07
C LEU A 52 9.80 20.28 17.39
N PHE A 53 8.53 20.13 17.77
CA PHE A 53 7.61 19.19 17.11
C PHE A 53 7.42 19.54 15.63
N ASN A 54 7.23 20.82 15.29
CA ASN A 54 7.11 21.29 13.91
C ASN A 54 8.37 20.97 13.09
N PHE A 55 9.56 21.19 13.67
CA PHE A 55 10.82 20.86 13.03
C PHE A 55 10.96 19.35 12.76
N ILE A 56 10.75 18.51 13.78
CA ILE A 56 10.87 17.04 13.64
C ILE A 56 9.84 16.52 12.63
N ALA A 57 8.58 16.96 12.70
CA ALA A 57 7.53 16.59 11.76
C ALA A 57 7.91 16.93 10.32
N SER A 58 8.49 18.13 10.10
CA SER A 58 8.99 18.57 8.79
C SER A 58 10.13 17.69 8.27
N VAL A 59 11.05 17.27 9.14
CA VAL A 59 12.13 16.33 8.78
C VAL A 59 11.56 15.00 8.33
N PHE A 60 10.62 14.41 9.10
CA PHE A 60 10.00 13.13 8.73
C PHE A 60 9.21 13.23 7.43
N THR A 61 8.47 14.32 7.21
CA THR A 61 7.75 14.57 5.95
C THR A 61 8.71 14.55 4.75
N ARG A 62 9.85 15.23 4.86
CA ARG A 62 10.89 15.23 3.80
C ARG A 62 11.51 13.85 3.58
N LEU A 63 11.77 13.09 4.66
CA LEU A 63 12.27 11.71 4.56
C LEU A 63 11.28 10.80 3.85
N PHE A 64 9.99 10.96 4.11
CA PHE A 64 8.94 10.20 3.42
C PHE A 64 8.87 10.54 1.93
N GLN A 65 8.89 11.82 1.57
CA GLN A 65 8.92 12.27 0.17
C GLN A 65 10.15 11.74 -0.58
N PHE A 66 11.32 11.77 0.06
CA PHE A 66 12.57 11.27 -0.51
C PHE A 66 12.48 9.80 -0.96
N ILE A 67 11.79 8.95 -0.20
CA ILE A 67 11.69 7.51 -0.50
C ILE A 67 10.51 7.16 -1.40
N ALA A 68 9.42 7.92 -1.35
CA ALA A 68 8.15 7.54 -1.97
C ALA A 68 8.30 7.24 -3.47
N VAL A 69 8.76 8.20 -4.26
CA VAL A 69 8.80 8.10 -5.72
C VAL A 69 9.73 6.98 -6.21
N PRO A 70 10.98 6.85 -5.73
CA PRO A 70 11.85 5.75 -6.15
C PRO A 70 11.28 4.37 -5.79
N THR A 71 10.63 4.25 -4.63
CA THR A 71 10.05 2.97 -4.19
C THR A 71 8.90 2.54 -5.09
N ILE A 72 8.00 3.47 -5.45
CA ILE A 72 6.90 3.23 -6.39
C ILE A 72 7.45 2.76 -7.75
N ALA A 73 8.42 3.49 -8.29
CA ALA A 73 9.01 3.15 -9.58
C ALA A 73 9.57 1.72 -9.60
N LEU A 74 10.40 1.38 -8.61
CA LEU A 74 11.01 0.05 -8.54
C LEU A 74 10.00 -1.06 -8.28
N ALA A 75 8.98 -0.82 -7.46
CA ALA A 75 7.91 -1.79 -7.23
C ALA A 75 7.17 -2.14 -8.52
N VAL A 76 6.78 -1.14 -9.30
CA VAL A 76 6.09 -1.34 -10.58
C VAL A 76 7.01 -2.04 -11.60
N ILE A 77 8.27 -1.61 -11.74
CA ILE A 77 9.24 -2.23 -12.63
C ILE A 77 9.43 -3.71 -12.29
N THR A 78 9.71 -4.04 -11.03
CA THR A 78 10.00 -5.41 -10.61
C THR A 78 8.78 -6.31 -10.78
N THR A 79 7.58 -5.83 -10.44
CA THR A 79 6.32 -6.56 -10.59
C THR A 79 6.05 -6.89 -12.06
N LEU A 80 6.10 -5.89 -12.94
CA LEU A 80 5.79 -6.09 -14.34
C LEU A 80 6.89 -6.86 -15.09
N SER A 81 8.16 -6.73 -14.71
CA SER A 81 9.26 -7.51 -15.31
C SER A 81 9.14 -9.02 -15.08
N ALA A 82 8.38 -9.44 -14.06
CA ALA A 82 8.11 -10.85 -13.77
C ALA A 82 7.08 -11.49 -14.72
N LEU A 83 6.36 -10.70 -15.54
CA LEU A 83 5.28 -11.19 -16.41
C LEU A 83 5.76 -11.97 -17.65
N GLY A 84 7.03 -11.96 -17.96
CA GLY A 84 7.61 -12.66 -19.14
C GLY A 84 7.75 -14.18 -18.92
N GLY A 85 6.73 -14.98 -19.23
CA GLY A 85 6.74 -16.43 -19.01
C GLY A 85 5.81 -17.21 -19.96
N GLU A 86 5.74 -18.53 -19.79
CA GLU A 86 5.06 -19.53 -20.62
C GLU A 86 3.55 -19.32 -20.79
N LYS A 87 2.92 -19.94 -21.83
CA LYS A 87 1.48 -19.80 -22.15
C LYS A 87 0.52 -20.18 -21.00
N GLU A 88 0.87 -21.14 -20.15
CA GLU A 88 0.07 -21.51 -18.97
C GLU A 88 0.08 -20.39 -17.93
N THR A 89 1.21 -19.77 -17.74
CA THR A 89 1.41 -18.59 -16.89
C THR A 89 0.52 -17.42 -17.30
N GLY A 90 0.28 -17.25 -18.61
CA GLY A 90 -0.61 -16.23 -19.14
C GLY A 90 -2.07 -16.37 -18.70
N LYS A 91 -2.58 -17.61 -18.59
CA LYS A 91 -3.95 -17.86 -18.10
C LYS A 91 -4.06 -17.57 -16.60
N ILE A 92 -3.10 -18.04 -15.80
CA ILE A 92 -3.05 -17.77 -14.35
C ILE A 92 -2.98 -16.26 -14.12
N PHE A 93 -2.12 -15.56 -14.88
CA PHE A 93 -1.98 -14.11 -14.80
C PHE A 93 -3.29 -13.38 -15.12
N ALA A 94 -3.97 -13.75 -16.21
CA ALA A 94 -5.21 -13.11 -16.62
C ALA A 94 -6.30 -13.23 -15.53
N HIS A 95 -6.46 -14.41 -14.90
CA HIS A 95 -7.40 -14.59 -13.79
C HIS A 95 -6.99 -13.78 -12.56
N ALA A 96 -5.71 -13.85 -12.16
CA ALA A 96 -5.19 -13.11 -11.01
C ALA A 96 -5.40 -11.61 -11.16
N VAL A 97 -5.02 -11.03 -12.30
CA VAL A 97 -5.19 -9.58 -12.56
C VAL A 97 -6.66 -9.19 -12.63
N SER A 98 -7.51 -10.00 -13.27
CA SER A 98 -8.95 -9.72 -13.34
C SER A 98 -9.58 -9.68 -11.94
N TYR A 99 -9.29 -10.66 -11.08
CA TYR A 99 -9.78 -10.67 -9.71
C TYR A 99 -9.19 -9.55 -8.87
N THR A 100 -7.90 -9.28 -9.01
CA THR A 100 -7.23 -8.15 -8.35
C THR A 100 -7.91 -6.82 -8.69
N LEU A 101 -8.15 -6.54 -9.98
CA LEU A 101 -8.80 -5.30 -10.39
C LEU A 101 -10.25 -5.22 -9.86
N LEU A 102 -11.02 -6.30 -9.95
CA LEU A 102 -12.39 -6.35 -9.46
C LEU A 102 -12.46 -6.10 -7.96
N THR A 103 -11.63 -6.78 -7.17
CA THR A 103 -11.63 -6.62 -5.70
C THR A 103 -11.11 -5.25 -5.28
N THR A 104 -10.09 -4.71 -5.95
CA THR A 104 -9.51 -3.40 -5.64
C THR A 104 -10.45 -2.26 -6.01
N ILE A 105 -11.12 -2.34 -7.18
CA ILE A 105 -12.17 -1.37 -7.57
C ILE A 105 -13.33 -1.43 -6.58
N SER A 106 -13.75 -2.63 -6.16
CA SER A 106 -14.82 -2.79 -5.16
C SER A 106 -14.46 -2.15 -3.84
N ALA A 107 -13.22 -2.31 -3.36
CA ALA A 107 -12.75 -1.69 -2.12
C ALA A 107 -12.77 -0.15 -2.20
N ALA A 108 -12.25 0.40 -3.29
CA ALA A 108 -12.31 1.84 -3.53
C ALA A 108 -13.75 2.36 -3.63
N ALA A 109 -14.64 1.62 -4.31
CA ALA A 109 -16.06 1.97 -4.43
C ALA A 109 -16.77 1.95 -3.06
N VAL A 110 -16.51 0.95 -2.22
CA VAL A 110 -17.03 0.91 -0.84
C VAL A 110 -16.53 2.11 -0.04
N GLY A 111 -15.23 2.45 -0.14
CA GLY A 111 -14.67 3.63 0.49
C GLY A 111 -15.36 4.93 0.04
N LEU A 112 -15.63 5.08 -1.27
CA LEU A 112 -16.33 6.23 -1.83
C LEU A 112 -17.77 6.31 -1.32
N ILE A 113 -18.51 5.20 -1.33
CA ILE A 113 -19.89 5.15 -0.86
C ILE A 113 -19.97 5.56 0.62
N LEU A 114 -19.08 5.04 1.45
CA LEU A 114 -19.02 5.41 2.87
C LEU A 114 -18.59 6.87 3.06
N TYR A 115 -17.67 7.37 2.24
CA TYR A 115 -17.27 8.78 2.27
C TYR A 115 -18.46 9.71 2.01
N LEU A 116 -19.27 9.40 1.00
CA LEU A 116 -20.47 10.17 0.66
C LEU A 116 -21.57 10.06 1.75
N TRP A 117 -21.71 8.87 2.35
CA TRP A 117 -22.74 8.62 3.36
C TRP A 117 -22.41 9.24 4.72
N ILE A 118 -21.17 9.05 5.20
CA ILE A 118 -20.74 9.54 6.52
C ILE A 118 -20.38 11.03 6.49
N ALA A 119 -19.94 11.53 5.35
CA ALA A 119 -19.54 12.92 5.11
C ALA A 119 -18.65 13.47 6.24
N PRO A 120 -17.32 13.21 6.21
CA PRO A 120 -16.41 13.53 7.33
C PRO A 120 -16.42 15.00 7.76
N GLY A 121 -16.71 15.92 6.83
CA GLY A 121 -16.68 17.36 7.08
C GLY A 121 -15.27 17.93 7.01
N ASN A 122 -15.11 19.19 7.37
CA ASN A 122 -13.84 19.92 7.31
C ASN A 122 -13.21 20.05 8.69
N LEU A 123 -11.89 20.05 8.71
CA LEU A 123 -11.08 20.43 9.87
C LEU A 123 -11.00 21.97 9.98
N PRO A 124 -10.72 22.53 11.16
CA PRO A 124 -10.47 23.96 11.32
C PRO A 124 -9.34 24.45 10.41
N ALA A 125 -9.48 25.70 9.90
CA ALA A 125 -8.51 26.27 8.96
C ALA A 125 -7.09 26.38 9.55
N GLU A 126 -6.97 26.53 10.87
CA GLU A 126 -5.70 26.58 11.58
C GLU A 126 -4.93 25.25 11.49
N VAL A 127 -5.64 24.11 11.49
CA VAL A 127 -5.06 22.76 11.35
C VAL A 127 -4.60 22.52 9.91
N VAL A 128 -5.40 23.00 8.95
CA VAL A 128 -5.09 22.90 7.52
C VAL A 128 -3.90 23.81 7.17
N GLY A 129 -3.86 25.03 7.74
CA GLY A 129 -2.83 26.05 7.46
C GLY A 129 -1.46 25.77 8.07
N ALA A 130 -1.40 25.09 9.21
CA ALA A 130 -0.13 24.80 9.90
C ALA A 130 0.78 23.81 9.15
N GLY A 131 0.24 23.06 8.19
CA GLY A 131 1.01 22.19 7.30
C GLY A 131 1.35 22.80 5.95
N SER A 132 0.88 24.01 5.70
CA SER A 132 1.04 24.69 4.42
C SER A 132 2.22 25.66 4.49
N ALA A 133 3.43 25.20 4.15
CA ALA A 133 4.33 26.09 3.44
C ALA A 133 3.59 26.40 2.12
N ALA A 134 2.97 27.57 2.04
CA ALA A 134 2.11 27.98 0.96
C ALA A 134 2.84 27.83 -0.39
N VAL A 135 2.57 26.78 -1.11
CA VAL A 135 2.73 26.78 -2.56
C VAL A 135 1.52 27.57 -3.06
N PRO A 136 1.72 28.70 -3.80
CA PRO A 136 0.59 29.41 -4.38
C PRO A 136 -0.20 28.43 -5.24
N LEU A 137 -1.47 28.21 -4.89
CA LEU A 137 -2.42 27.56 -5.75
C LEU A 137 -2.58 28.47 -6.97
N GLU A 138 -1.77 28.27 -8.02
CA GLU A 138 -2.19 28.70 -9.34
C GLU A 138 -3.53 28.01 -9.56
N LYS A 139 -4.56 28.84 -9.74
CA LYS A 139 -5.92 28.39 -10.04
C LYS A 139 -5.82 27.29 -11.08
N VAL A 140 -6.13 26.07 -10.71
CA VAL A 140 -6.41 24.99 -11.65
C VAL A 140 -7.68 25.42 -12.37
N GLY A 141 -7.49 26.31 -13.35
CA GLY A 141 -8.51 26.68 -14.31
C GLY A 141 -8.94 25.39 -14.99
N SER A 142 -10.17 25.30 -15.38
CA SER A 142 -10.85 24.17 -16.05
C SER A 142 -9.94 23.52 -17.10
N LEU A 143 -9.01 22.65 -16.64
CA LEU A 143 -8.21 21.83 -17.54
C LEU A 143 -9.18 20.84 -18.20
N SER A 144 -9.18 20.82 -19.52
CA SER A 144 -9.91 19.81 -20.30
C SER A 144 -9.45 18.42 -19.85
N TYR A 145 -10.36 17.44 -19.90
CA TYR A 145 -9.99 16.02 -19.63
C TYR A 145 -8.79 15.57 -20.48
N TYR A 146 -8.65 16.11 -21.69
CA TYR A 146 -7.51 15.86 -22.59
C TYR A 146 -6.20 16.42 -22.04
N ASP A 147 -6.22 17.60 -21.43
CA ASP A 147 -5.02 18.22 -20.84
C ASP A 147 -4.56 17.44 -19.60
N HIS A 148 -5.51 16.96 -18.78
CA HIS A 148 -5.19 16.06 -17.67
C HIS A 148 -4.56 14.75 -18.15
N PHE A 149 -5.14 14.13 -19.19
CA PHE A 149 -4.58 12.91 -19.75
C PHE A 149 -3.18 13.13 -20.33
N LEU A 150 -2.98 14.22 -21.06
CA LEU A 150 -1.68 14.59 -21.62
C LEU A 150 -0.65 14.91 -20.52
N SER A 151 -1.05 15.54 -19.42
CA SER A 151 -0.14 15.87 -18.31
C SER A 151 0.41 14.64 -17.59
N VAL A 152 -0.28 13.51 -17.69
CA VAL A 152 0.17 12.24 -17.11
C VAL A 152 1.19 11.53 -18.00
N ILE A 153 1.16 11.77 -19.32
CA ILE A 153 2.13 11.19 -20.26
C ILE A 153 3.44 11.99 -20.20
N PRO A 154 4.54 11.38 -19.72
CA PRO A 154 5.79 12.12 -19.56
C PRO A 154 6.46 12.37 -20.92
N ASN A 155 6.89 13.61 -21.15
CA ASN A 155 7.74 13.99 -22.27
C ASN A 155 9.24 13.88 -21.98
N ASN A 156 9.59 13.64 -20.71
CA ASN A 156 10.95 13.51 -20.21
C ASN A 156 10.99 12.47 -19.09
N ILE A 157 11.99 11.61 -19.09
CA ILE A 157 12.09 10.51 -18.13
C ILE A 157 12.48 10.98 -16.72
N LEU A 158 13.19 12.09 -16.55
CA LEU A 158 13.69 12.57 -15.28
C LEU A 158 12.74 13.54 -14.59
N GLN A 159 12.07 14.39 -15.37
CA GLN A 159 11.21 15.45 -14.84
C GLN A 159 10.12 14.91 -13.87
N PRO A 160 9.40 13.82 -14.16
CA PRO A 160 8.40 13.28 -13.23
C PRO A 160 8.99 12.86 -11.88
N PHE A 161 10.22 12.35 -11.86
CA PHE A 161 10.90 12.00 -10.62
C PHE A 161 11.27 13.24 -9.79
N LEU A 162 11.74 14.30 -10.46
CA LEU A 162 12.10 15.56 -9.79
C LEU A 162 10.85 16.32 -9.30
N ALA A 163 9.78 16.30 -10.08
CA ALA A 163 8.50 16.92 -9.74
C ALA A 163 7.65 16.10 -8.77
N GLY A 164 8.02 14.84 -8.50
CA GLY A 164 7.20 13.93 -7.68
C GLY A 164 5.87 13.54 -8.33
N ASN A 165 5.75 13.63 -9.68
CA ASN A 165 4.53 13.24 -10.38
C ASN A 165 4.40 11.72 -10.48
N VAL A 166 3.69 11.15 -9.51
CA VAL A 166 3.54 9.70 -9.32
C VAL A 166 2.93 9.02 -10.54
N LEU A 167 1.89 9.61 -11.15
CA LEU A 167 1.21 8.98 -12.30
C LEU A 167 2.15 8.84 -13.49
N SER A 168 2.90 9.90 -13.82
CA SER A 168 3.90 9.87 -14.87
C SER A 168 5.04 8.90 -14.56
N VAL A 169 5.50 8.86 -13.29
CA VAL A 169 6.51 7.89 -12.83
C VAL A 169 5.99 6.45 -12.99
N MET A 170 4.73 6.19 -12.68
CA MET A 170 4.12 4.87 -12.87
C MET A 170 4.07 4.45 -14.33
N ILE A 171 3.76 5.37 -15.27
CA ILE A 171 3.80 5.08 -16.71
C ILE A 171 5.21 4.73 -17.16
N ILE A 172 6.23 5.52 -16.75
CA ILE A 172 7.63 5.22 -17.05
C ILE A 172 8.00 3.84 -16.48
N ALA A 173 7.69 3.59 -15.23
CA ALA A 173 8.00 2.34 -14.55
C ALA A 173 7.29 1.13 -15.18
N ALA A 174 6.03 1.29 -15.58
CA ALA A 174 5.28 0.26 -16.29
C ALA A 174 5.89 -0.03 -17.67
N SER A 175 6.26 1.00 -18.41
CA SER A 175 6.92 0.85 -19.73
C SER A 175 8.25 0.11 -19.60
N VAL A 176 9.08 0.47 -18.61
CA VAL A 176 10.37 -0.19 -18.35
C VAL A 176 10.16 -1.63 -17.89
N GLY A 177 9.21 -1.88 -16.97
CA GLY A 177 8.90 -3.21 -16.47
C GLY A 177 8.41 -4.15 -17.58
N LEU A 178 7.50 -3.68 -18.43
CA LEU A 178 7.02 -4.43 -19.59
C LEU A 178 8.12 -4.67 -20.63
N ALA A 179 8.94 -3.65 -20.91
CA ALA A 179 10.09 -3.83 -21.82
C ALA A 179 11.03 -4.92 -21.30
N LEU A 180 11.34 -4.95 -20.01
CA LEU A 180 12.13 -6.01 -19.37
C LEU A 180 11.42 -7.38 -19.42
N ALA A 181 10.10 -7.43 -19.28
CA ALA A 181 9.33 -8.66 -19.40
C ALA A 181 9.46 -9.30 -20.78
N PHE A 182 9.37 -8.49 -21.86
CA PHE A 182 9.43 -8.93 -23.25
C PHE A 182 10.84 -8.96 -23.84
N MET A 183 11.84 -8.44 -23.14
CA MET A 183 13.24 -8.48 -23.58
C MET A 183 13.73 -9.94 -23.69
N PRO A 184 14.51 -10.31 -24.74
CA PRO A 184 15.11 -11.64 -24.86
C PRO A 184 15.86 -12.06 -23.57
N LYS A 185 15.82 -13.35 -23.23
CA LYS A 185 16.48 -13.90 -22.02
C LYS A 185 18.01 -13.94 -22.21
N THR A 186 18.64 -12.78 -22.35
CA THR A 186 20.08 -12.58 -22.48
C THR A 186 20.74 -12.35 -21.13
N GLU A 187 22.07 -12.46 -21.09
CA GLU A 187 22.87 -12.11 -19.93
C GLU A 187 22.63 -10.66 -19.49
N ASN A 188 22.56 -9.72 -20.43
CA ASN A 188 22.30 -8.31 -20.17
C ASN A 188 20.97 -8.08 -19.44
N ARG A 189 19.89 -8.81 -19.84
CA ARG A 189 18.62 -8.78 -19.13
C ARG A 189 18.79 -9.25 -17.68
N GLY A 190 19.57 -10.32 -17.47
CA GLY A 190 19.87 -10.86 -16.13
C GLY A 190 20.61 -9.85 -15.26
N VAL A 191 21.60 -9.13 -15.81
CA VAL A 191 22.35 -8.08 -15.11
C VAL A 191 21.45 -6.91 -14.74
N LEU A 192 20.62 -6.43 -15.67
CA LEU A 192 19.66 -5.34 -15.41
C LEU A 192 18.69 -5.70 -14.29
N LEU A 193 18.08 -6.88 -14.34
CA LEU A 193 17.15 -7.32 -13.29
C LEU A 193 17.84 -7.43 -11.93
N LYS A 194 19.05 -8.01 -11.86
CA LYS A 194 19.83 -8.08 -10.61
C LYS A 194 20.13 -6.68 -10.07
N GLY A 195 20.51 -5.74 -10.92
CA GLY A 195 20.74 -4.35 -10.53
C GLY A 195 19.49 -3.68 -9.96
N ILE A 196 18.34 -3.82 -10.64
CA ILE A 196 17.06 -3.27 -10.19
C ILE A 196 16.63 -3.85 -8.83
N TYR A 197 16.72 -5.18 -8.66
CA TYR A 197 16.42 -5.83 -7.37
C TYR A 197 17.38 -5.37 -6.27
N GLY A 198 18.68 -5.20 -6.59
CA GLY A 198 19.66 -4.67 -5.63
C GLY A 198 19.34 -3.26 -5.16
N VAL A 199 18.92 -2.37 -6.08
CA VAL A 199 18.49 -1.00 -5.73
C VAL A 199 17.19 -1.03 -4.92
N GLN A 200 16.25 -1.92 -5.24
CA GLN A 200 15.03 -2.10 -4.46
C GLN A 200 15.33 -2.55 -3.02
N GLU A 201 16.26 -3.49 -2.84
CA GLU A 201 16.69 -3.97 -1.51
C GLU A 201 17.37 -2.85 -0.70
N LEU A 202 18.20 -2.00 -1.37
CA LEU A 202 18.78 -0.81 -0.76
C LEU A 202 17.69 0.14 -0.25
N LEU A 203 16.67 0.45 -1.07
CA LEU A 203 15.56 1.32 -0.65
C LEU A 203 14.77 0.72 0.51
N PHE A 204 14.50 -0.59 0.51
CA PHE A 204 13.84 -1.24 1.64
C PHE A 204 14.66 -1.16 2.92
N THR A 205 15.99 -1.15 2.82
CA THR A 205 16.87 -0.95 3.97
C THR A 205 16.75 0.47 4.52
N LEU A 206 16.69 1.49 3.65
CA LEU A 206 16.44 2.89 4.04
C LEU A 206 15.06 3.06 4.69
N ILE A 207 14.01 2.44 4.11
CA ILE A 207 12.66 2.45 4.68
C ILE A 207 12.67 1.85 6.09
N LYS A 208 13.35 0.73 6.32
CA LYS A 208 13.47 0.11 7.65
C LYS A 208 14.11 1.07 8.66
N ALA A 209 15.15 1.82 8.25
CA ALA A 209 15.79 2.80 9.11
C ALA A 209 14.85 3.94 9.50
N ILE A 210 14.03 4.45 8.54
CA ILE A 210 13.02 5.48 8.82
C ILE A 210 11.92 4.94 9.75
N ILE A 211 11.44 3.71 9.51
CA ILE A 211 10.44 3.07 10.37
C ILE A 211 10.99 2.82 11.78
N TRP A 212 12.28 2.54 11.93
CA TRP A 212 12.91 2.44 13.24
C TRP A 212 12.89 3.77 13.99
N ALA A 213 13.12 4.89 13.29
CA ALA A 213 13.06 6.23 13.86
C ALA A 213 11.62 6.78 14.03
N LEU A 214 10.61 6.10 13.47
CA LEU A 214 9.22 6.54 13.40
C LEU A 214 8.58 6.91 14.75
N PRO A 215 8.89 6.28 15.92
CA PRO A 215 8.35 6.72 17.21
C PRO A 215 8.61 8.20 17.50
N VAL A 216 9.77 8.73 17.10
CA VAL A 216 10.10 10.16 17.24
C VAL A 216 9.21 11.01 16.32
N GLY A 217 8.97 10.56 15.09
CA GLY A 217 8.04 11.21 14.16
C GLY A 217 6.61 11.21 14.69
N ILE A 218 6.12 10.06 15.18
CA ILE A 218 4.76 9.92 15.75
C ILE A 218 4.59 10.87 16.95
N LEU A 219 5.57 10.92 17.85
CA LEU A 219 5.55 11.84 18.99
C LEU A 219 5.43 13.30 18.53
N ALA A 220 6.23 13.69 17.54
CA ALA A 220 6.22 15.06 17.01
C ALA A 220 4.91 15.42 16.29
N PHE A 221 4.39 14.51 15.44
CA PHE A 221 3.11 14.74 14.76
C PHE A 221 1.93 14.77 15.75
N ALA A 222 1.93 13.88 16.76
CA ALA A 222 0.91 13.90 17.80
C ALA A 222 0.97 15.15 18.65
N GLY A 223 2.19 15.63 18.98
CA GLY A 223 2.40 16.87 19.70
C GLY A 223 1.94 18.10 18.91
N GLN A 224 2.31 18.17 17.63
CA GLN A 224 1.86 19.21 16.70
C GLN A 224 0.33 19.23 16.59
N LEU A 225 -0.30 18.06 16.42
CA LEU A 225 -1.74 17.94 16.36
C LEU A 225 -2.40 18.43 17.65
N SER A 226 -1.95 17.93 18.78
CA SER A 226 -2.56 18.25 20.10
C SER A 226 -2.42 19.73 20.46
N ALA A 227 -1.30 20.37 20.10
CA ALA A 227 -1.09 21.80 20.29
C ALA A 227 -2.06 22.69 19.50
N GLN A 228 -2.63 22.16 18.40
CA GLN A 228 -3.54 22.87 17.49
C GLN A 228 -5.02 22.58 17.77
N ILE A 229 -5.32 21.64 18.70
CA ILE A 229 -6.68 21.20 18.94
C ILE A 229 -7.40 22.11 19.95
N GLU A 230 -8.47 22.79 19.50
CA GLU A 230 -9.67 22.98 20.30
C GLU A 230 -10.51 21.69 20.21
N ALA A 231 -10.57 20.93 21.30
CA ALA A 231 -10.82 19.47 21.31
C ALA A 231 -12.12 18.92 20.68
N GLY A 232 -13.10 19.77 20.33
CA GLY A 232 -14.41 19.28 19.88
C GLY A 232 -14.55 19.07 18.36
N VAL A 233 -13.96 19.93 17.55
CA VAL A 233 -14.21 19.96 16.10
C VAL A 233 -13.34 18.93 15.35
N ILE A 234 -12.10 18.74 15.80
CA ILE A 234 -11.18 17.79 15.17
C ILE A 234 -11.63 16.36 15.41
N VAL A 235 -12.06 16.05 16.63
CA VAL A 235 -12.56 14.70 16.97
C VAL A 235 -13.74 14.32 16.10
N GLY A 236 -14.63 15.27 15.75
CA GLY A 236 -15.78 15.02 14.87
C GLY A 236 -15.39 14.65 13.44
N ALA A 237 -14.63 15.51 12.76
CA ALA A 237 -14.25 15.29 11.35
C ALA A 237 -13.24 14.13 11.19
N LEU A 238 -12.22 14.07 12.05
CA LEU A 238 -11.21 13.03 12.03
C LEU A 238 -11.79 11.67 12.45
N GLY A 239 -12.68 11.64 13.45
CA GLY A 239 -13.39 10.43 13.87
C GLY A 239 -14.27 9.87 12.75
N LYS A 240 -15.00 10.71 12.02
CA LYS A 240 -15.78 10.31 10.86
C LYS A 240 -14.86 9.80 9.72
N TYR A 241 -13.74 10.48 9.44
CA TYR A 241 -12.76 10.01 8.48
C TYR A 241 -12.23 8.61 8.83
N VAL A 242 -11.86 8.38 10.09
CA VAL A 242 -11.39 7.07 10.57
C VAL A 242 -12.52 6.01 10.43
N ALA A 243 -13.77 6.39 10.73
CA ALA A 243 -14.91 5.50 10.57
C ALA A 243 -15.14 5.13 9.08
N VAL A 244 -14.93 6.05 8.15
CA VAL A 244 -14.98 5.75 6.71
C VAL A 244 -13.89 4.76 6.31
N VAL A 245 -12.63 5.01 6.71
CA VAL A 245 -11.50 4.15 6.33
C VAL A 245 -11.65 2.76 6.94
N LEU A 246 -11.81 2.65 8.26
CA LEU A 246 -11.92 1.36 8.94
C LEU A 246 -13.23 0.63 8.59
N GLY A 247 -14.33 1.37 8.42
CA GLY A 247 -15.61 0.83 7.97
C GLY A 247 -15.52 0.27 6.56
N GLY A 248 -14.82 0.96 5.65
CA GLY A 248 -14.54 0.48 4.30
C GLY A 248 -13.78 -0.83 4.29
N ASN A 249 -12.67 -0.88 5.04
CA ASN A 249 -11.89 -2.10 5.21
C ASN A 249 -12.72 -3.25 5.85
N ALA A 250 -13.55 -2.94 6.85
CA ALA A 250 -14.40 -3.95 7.48
C ALA A 250 -15.43 -4.52 6.50
N ILE A 251 -16.11 -3.68 5.70
CA ILE A 251 -17.07 -4.13 4.70
C ILE A 251 -16.35 -4.96 3.62
N GLN A 252 -15.20 -4.52 3.15
CA GLN A 252 -14.42 -5.27 2.16
C GLN A 252 -14.02 -6.64 2.71
N PHE A 253 -13.50 -6.68 3.95
CA PHE A 253 -13.01 -7.88 4.59
C PHE A 253 -14.13 -8.90 4.90
N PHE A 254 -15.25 -8.44 5.49
CA PHE A 254 -16.30 -9.34 6.01
C PHE A 254 -17.47 -9.55 5.05
N VAL A 255 -17.65 -8.68 4.04
CA VAL A 255 -18.78 -8.76 3.12
C VAL A 255 -18.33 -8.99 1.69
N VAL A 256 -17.51 -8.09 1.14
CA VAL A 256 -17.21 -8.08 -0.31
C VAL A 256 -16.33 -9.26 -0.70
N LEU A 257 -15.20 -9.47 -0.03
CA LEU A 257 -14.32 -10.62 -0.35
C LEU A 257 -15.01 -11.98 -0.11
N PRO A 258 -15.73 -12.20 1.00
CA PRO A 258 -16.58 -13.38 1.15
C PRO A 258 -17.61 -13.56 0.03
N LEU A 259 -18.23 -12.48 -0.45
CA LEU A 259 -19.19 -12.54 -1.54
C LEU A 259 -18.53 -12.98 -2.86
N PHE A 260 -17.33 -12.49 -3.19
CA PHE A 260 -16.57 -12.95 -4.34
C PHE A 260 -16.28 -14.46 -4.28
N LEU A 261 -15.88 -14.97 -3.11
CA LEU A 261 -15.65 -16.39 -2.89
C LEU A 261 -16.94 -17.22 -3.07
N LEU A 262 -18.07 -16.74 -2.51
CA LEU A 262 -19.37 -17.41 -2.64
C LEU A 262 -19.85 -17.48 -4.11
N ILE A 263 -19.70 -16.38 -4.87
CA ILE A 263 -20.05 -16.34 -6.30
C ILE A 263 -19.24 -17.39 -7.09
N ARG A 264 -18.03 -17.70 -6.62
CA ARG A 264 -17.19 -18.77 -7.23
C ARG A 264 -17.42 -20.14 -6.62
N GLY A 265 -18.43 -20.34 -5.78
CA GLY A 265 -18.74 -21.64 -5.16
C GLY A 265 -17.75 -22.04 -4.06
N LEU A 266 -16.90 -21.12 -3.59
CA LEU A 266 -15.96 -21.36 -2.50
C LEU A 266 -16.59 -20.95 -1.16
N ASN A 267 -16.38 -21.76 -0.11
CA ASN A 267 -16.85 -21.44 1.22
C ASN A 267 -15.88 -20.44 1.90
N PRO A 268 -16.29 -19.16 2.15
CA PRO A 268 -15.43 -18.13 2.69
C PRO A 268 -14.86 -18.46 4.06
N LEU A 269 -15.67 -19.08 4.94
CA LEU A 269 -15.22 -19.44 6.29
C LEU A 269 -14.15 -20.54 6.25
N SER A 270 -14.25 -21.46 5.30
CA SER A 270 -13.23 -22.50 5.11
C SER A 270 -11.92 -21.88 4.62
N VAL A 271 -11.98 -21.00 3.61
CA VAL A 271 -10.81 -20.30 3.08
C VAL A 271 -10.18 -19.45 4.19
N PHE A 272 -10.99 -18.65 4.89
CA PHE A 272 -10.53 -17.79 5.99
C PHE A 272 -9.82 -18.59 7.09
N LYS A 273 -10.43 -19.67 7.60
CA LYS A 273 -9.82 -20.50 8.65
C LYS A 273 -8.47 -21.07 8.24
N LYS A 274 -8.34 -21.49 6.99
CA LYS A 274 -7.10 -22.06 6.44
C LYS A 274 -6.01 -21.02 6.22
N MET A 275 -6.39 -19.78 5.90
CA MET A 275 -5.49 -18.64 5.66
C MET A 275 -5.29 -17.75 6.88
N SER A 276 -6.03 -17.95 7.99
CA SER A 276 -5.94 -17.13 9.20
C SER A 276 -4.52 -16.97 9.78
N PRO A 277 -3.60 -17.97 9.71
CA PRO A 277 -2.24 -17.75 10.18
C PRO A 277 -1.51 -16.65 9.39
N ALA A 278 -1.70 -16.60 8.07
CA ALA A 278 -1.11 -15.54 7.22
C ALA A 278 -1.74 -14.17 7.52
N ILE A 279 -3.06 -14.11 7.63
CA ILE A 279 -3.80 -12.88 7.93
C ILE A 279 -3.38 -12.32 9.30
N ALA A 280 -3.24 -13.17 10.33
CA ALA A 280 -2.78 -12.75 11.65
C ALA A 280 -1.33 -12.23 11.63
N VAL A 281 -0.43 -12.86 10.87
CA VAL A 281 0.95 -12.37 10.70
C VAL A 281 0.94 -11.03 9.99
N ALA A 282 0.14 -10.86 8.93
CA ALA A 282 0.02 -9.62 8.17
C ALA A 282 -0.39 -8.44 9.05
N LEU A 283 -1.36 -8.64 9.93
CA LEU A 283 -1.82 -7.62 10.90
C LEU A 283 -0.66 -7.02 11.71
N PHE A 284 0.31 -7.82 12.10
CA PHE A 284 1.42 -7.35 12.94
C PHE A 284 2.66 -6.93 12.14
N THR A 285 2.90 -7.54 10.97
CA THR A 285 4.07 -7.20 10.14
C THR A 285 3.87 -5.91 9.37
N LYS A 286 2.62 -5.57 9.05
CA LYS A 286 2.26 -4.43 8.19
C LYS A 286 2.95 -4.48 6.82
N SER A 287 3.21 -5.70 6.33
CA SER A 287 3.88 -5.94 5.06
C SER A 287 3.36 -7.21 4.40
N SER A 288 2.64 -7.08 3.30
CA SER A 288 2.19 -8.22 2.49
C SER A 288 3.38 -9.00 1.94
N ALA A 289 4.41 -8.30 1.46
CA ALA A 289 5.65 -8.92 0.99
C ALA A 289 6.40 -9.67 2.11
N GLY A 290 6.47 -9.09 3.31
CA GLY A 290 7.07 -9.75 4.48
C GLY A 290 6.28 -10.97 4.96
N THR A 291 4.98 -11.00 4.72
CA THR A 291 4.09 -12.11 5.10
C THR A 291 4.05 -13.22 4.05
N LEU A 292 4.51 -12.97 2.82
CA LEU A 292 4.40 -13.88 1.67
C LEU A 292 4.81 -15.33 1.96
N PRO A 293 5.90 -15.63 2.70
CA PRO A 293 6.25 -17.03 2.98
C PRO A 293 5.20 -17.77 3.80
N VAL A 294 4.54 -17.08 4.75
CA VAL A 294 3.46 -17.67 5.56
C VAL A 294 2.20 -17.80 4.73
N THR A 295 1.93 -16.84 3.83
CA THR A 295 0.80 -16.87 2.90
C THR A 295 0.93 -18.05 1.94
N LEU A 296 2.12 -18.27 1.33
CA LEU A 296 2.41 -19.43 0.49
C LEU A 296 2.24 -20.75 1.25
N ALA A 297 2.83 -20.85 2.44
CA ALA A 297 2.73 -22.06 3.25
C ALA A 297 1.26 -22.37 3.64
N SER A 298 0.48 -21.35 3.97
CA SER A 298 -0.95 -21.51 4.29
C SER A 298 -1.77 -21.91 3.06
N ALA A 299 -1.51 -21.32 1.90
CA ALA A 299 -2.20 -21.66 0.65
C ALA A 299 -1.89 -23.10 0.22
N GLU A 300 -0.62 -23.51 0.21
CA GLU A 300 -0.22 -24.84 -0.25
C GLU A 300 -0.57 -25.94 0.77
N ARG A 301 -0.31 -25.72 2.07
CA ARG A 301 -0.47 -26.79 3.09
C ARG A 301 -1.89 -26.87 3.64
N ASN A 302 -2.53 -25.72 3.92
CA ASN A 302 -3.83 -25.71 4.57
C ASN A 302 -4.97 -25.66 3.55
N LEU A 303 -4.89 -24.74 2.56
CA LEU A 303 -5.94 -24.55 1.56
C LEU A 303 -5.83 -25.55 0.42
N LYS A 304 -4.64 -26.14 0.18
CA LYS A 304 -4.34 -27.12 -0.87
C LYS A 304 -4.42 -26.55 -2.29
N VAL A 305 -4.08 -25.28 -2.44
CA VAL A 305 -3.93 -24.61 -3.75
C VAL A 305 -2.77 -25.26 -4.53
N ASN A 306 -2.95 -25.40 -5.83
CA ASN A 306 -1.90 -25.91 -6.72
C ASN A 306 -0.64 -25.03 -6.61
N PRO A 307 0.56 -25.61 -6.37
CA PRO A 307 1.81 -24.85 -6.24
C PRO A 307 2.13 -23.95 -7.44
N LYS A 308 1.75 -24.32 -8.67
CA LYS A 308 1.91 -23.46 -9.85
C LYS A 308 1.10 -22.17 -9.73
N VAL A 309 -0.10 -22.27 -9.17
CA VAL A 309 -0.98 -21.11 -8.95
C VAL A 309 -0.48 -20.28 -7.79
N SER A 310 -0.28 -20.88 -6.62
CA SER A 310 0.10 -20.15 -5.40
C SER A 310 1.44 -19.40 -5.55
N ARG A 311 2.46 -20.07 -6.12
CA ARG A 311 3.80 -19.52 -6.30
C ARG A 311 3.88 -18.46 -7.40
N PHE A 312 2.87 -18.37 -8.25
CA PHE A 312 2.75 -17.31 -9.25
C PHE A 312 1.85 -16.18 -8.78
N VAL A 313 0.64 -16.50 -8.31
CA VAL A 313 -0.38 -15.49 -7.93
C VAL A 313 0.02 -14.71 -6.69
N LEU A 314 0.40 -15.39 -5.60
CA LEU A 314 0.64 -14.72 -4.33
C LEU A 314 1.80 -13.70 -4.36
N PRO A 315 2.98 -14.01 -4.99
CA PRO A 315 4.03 -13.01 -5.11
C PRO A 315 3.62 -11.76 -5.90
N ILE A 316 2.79 -11.91 -6.92
CA ILE A 316 2.29 -10.78 -7.72
C ILE A 316 1.25 -10.01 -6.90
N CYS A 317 0.30 -10.70 -6.28
CA CYS A 317 -0.75 -10.07 -5.47
C CYS A 317 -0.18 -9.23 -4.32
N THR A 318 0.91 -9.65 -3.67
CA THR A 318 1.55 -8.84 -2.61
C THR A 318 1.99 -7.45 -3.04
N THR A 319 1.97 -7.14 -4.33
CA THR A 319 2.33 -5.82 -4.87
C THR A 319 1.21 -5.14 -5.65
N ILE A 320 0.31 -5.91 -6.29
CA ILE A 320 -0.74 -5.31 -7.11
C ILE A 320 -2.15 -5.41 -6.51
N ASN A 321 -2.39 -6.33 -5.57
CA ASN A 321 -3.71 -6.60 -5.00
C ASN A 321 -3.85 -5.92 -3.63
N MET A 322 -3.93 -4.59 -3.64
CA MET A 322 -3.87 -3.76 -2.45
C MET A 322 -5.23 -3.09 -2.17
N ASN A 323 -6.21 -3.88 -1.75
CA ASN A 323 -7.59 -3.43 -1.58
C ASN A 323 -7.74 -2.36 -0.49
N GLY A 324 -7.21 -2.61 0.71
CA GLY A 324 -7.23 -1.65 1.81
C GLY A 324 -6.51 -0.35 1.44
N CYS A 325 -5.37 -0.48 0.73
CA CYS A 325 -4.63 0.66 0.21
C CYS A 325 -5.44 1.52 -0.76
N ALA A 326 -6.17 0.90 -1.70
CA ALA A 326 -6.97 1.65 -2.66
C ALA A 326 -8.09 2.45 -1.97
N ALA A 327 -8.76 1.84 -0.99
CA ALA A 327 -9.77 2.51 -0.18
C ALA A 327 -9.15 3.68 0.63
N PHE A 328 -8.01 3.45 1.29
CA PHE A 328 -7.31 4.48 2.05
C PHE A 328 -6.84 5.63 1.16
N ILE A 329 -6.15 5.34 0.06
CA ILE A 329 -5.64 6.36 -0.87
C ILE A 329 -6.79 7.23 -1.36
N LEU A 330 -7.91 6.62 -1.76
CA LEU A 330 -9.07 7.37 -2.23
C LEU A 330 -9.67 8.25 -1.12
N VAL A 331 -10.06 7.65 0.00
CA VAL A 331 -10.74 8.34 1.10
C VAL A 331 -9.86 9.46 1.66
N THR A 332 -8.56 9.20 1.84
CA THR A 332 -7.61 10.18 2.37
C THR A 332 -7.38 11.31 1.37
N SER A 333 -7.24 10.98 0.08
CA SER A 333 -7.09 12.02 -0.96
C SER A 333 -8.30 12.93 -1.01
N LEU A 334 -9.52 12.37 -1.02
CA LEU A 334 -10.75 13.17 -1.00
C LEU A 334 -10.85 14.03 0.26
N PHE A 335 -10.49 13.49 1.43
CA PHE A 335 -10.51 14.22 2.69
C PHE A 335 -9.50 15.38 2.69
N VAL A 336 -8.28 15.17 2.19
CA VAL A 336 -7.26 16.22 2.07
C VAL A 336 -7.70 17.29 1.06
N MET A 337 -8.19 16.88 -0.11
CA MET A 337 -8.69 17.79 -1.15
C MET A 337 -9.86 18.63 -0.65
N GLN A 338 -10.83 18.01 0.03
CA GLN A 338 -11.97 18.71 0.63
C GLN A 338 -11.52 19.80 1.61
N ASN A 339 -10.59 19.45 2.49
CA ASN A 339 -10.04 20.39 3.47
C ASN A 339 -9.15 21.47 2.85
N ALA A 340 -8.61 21.25 1.65
CA ALA A 340 -7.88 22.22 0.85
C ALA A 340 -8.79 23.14 0.01
N GLY A 341 -10.12 22.94 0.07
CA GLY A 341 -11.08 23.75 -0.68
C GLY A 341 -11.24 23.34 -2.15
N PHE A 342 -10.77 22.14 -2.54
CA PHE A 342 -11.04 21.61 -3.87
C PHE A 342 -12.54 21.27 -4.02
N GLU A 343 -13.09 21.54 -5.19
CA GLU A 343 -14.46 21.16 -5.50
C GLU A 343 -14.54 19.64 -5.80
N LEU A 344 -15.22 18.91 -4.93
CA LEU A 344 -15.42 17.47 -5.05
C LEU A 344 -16.73 17.16 -5.79
N THR A 345 -16.73 17.31 -7.11
CA THR A 345 -17.83 16.81 -7.94
C THR A 345 -17.83 15.29 -7.98
N LEU A 346 -18.95 14.67 -8.32
CA LEU A 346 -19.03 13.21 -8.50
C LEU A 346 -18.03 12.73 -9.59
N GLY A 347 -17.84 13.52 -10.66
CA GLY A 347 -16.85 13.23 -11.69
C GLY A 347 -15.40 13.22 -11.14
N THR A 348 -15.07 14.21 -10.32
CA THR A 348 -13.78 14.26 -9.62
C THR A 348 -13.59 13.04 -8.72
N MET A 349 -14.59 12.68 -7.92
CA MET A 349 -14.50 11.53 -7.01
C MET A 349 -14.33 10.20 -7.76
N ILE A 350 -15.04 10.01 -8.87
CA ILE A 350 -14.89 8.82 -9.73
C ILE A 350 -13.49 8.80 -10.37
N SER A 351 -13.00 9.92 -10.86
CA SER A 351 -11.63 10.00 -11.40
C SER A 351 -10.59 9.62 -10.36
N TRP A 352 -10.74 10.12 -9.13
CA TRP A 352 -9.86 9.77 -8.02
C TRP A 352 -9.99 8.30 -7.58
N LEU A 353 -11.16 7.67 -7.76
CA LEU A 353 -11.30 6.23 -7.55
C LEU A 353 -10.36 5.45 -8.48
N PHE A 354 -10.34 5.76 -9.77
CA PHE A 354 -9.43 5.10 -10.70
C PHE A 354 -7.95 5.43 -10.44
N ILE A 355 -7.64 6.69 -10.08
CA ILE A 355 -6.28 7.09 -9.67
C ILE A 355 -5.83 6.29 -8.45
N ALA A 356 -6.69 6.14 -7.44
CA ALA A 356 -6.37 5.38 -6.22
C ALA A 356 -6.14 3.89 -6.52
N VAL A 357 -6.96 3.28 -7.39
CA VAL A 357 -6.78 1.89 -7.82
C VAL A 357 -5.45 1.72 -8.56
N LEU A 358 -5.11 2.61 -9.50
CA LEU A 358 -3.84 2.57 -10.21
C LEU A 358 -2.66 2.78 -9.26
N ALA A 359 -2.76 3.73 -8.33
CA ALA A 359 -1.73 3.98 -7.34
C ALA A 359 -1.52 2.76 -6.42
N ALA A 360 -2.61 2.11 -5.99
CA ALA A 360 -2.55 0.92 -5.16
C ALA A 360 -1.81 -0.24 -5.85
N VAL A 361 -2.00 -0.41 -7.17
CA VAL A 361 -1.23 -1.38 -7.98
C VAL A 361 0.28 -1.08 -7.95
N GLY A 362 0.69 0.17 -7.77
CA GLY A 362 2.09 0.58 -7.64
C GLY A 362 2.67 0.46 -6.23
N ASN A 363 1.89 -0.03 -5.26
CA ASN A 363 2.37 -0.17 -3.88
C ASN A 363 3.37 -1.34 -3.76
N ALA A 364 4.45 -1.11 -3.02
CA ALA A 364 5.52 -2.12 -2.84
C ALA A 364 5.18 -3.23 -1.82
N GLY A 365 3.98 -3.24 -1.23
CA GLY A 365 3.60 -4.21 -0.18
C GLY A 365 4.45 -4.08 1.10
N VAL A 366 4.99 -2.90 1.36
CA VAL A 366 5.84 -2.57 2.52
C VAL A 366 5.06 -1.73 3.53
N PRO A 367 5.48 -1.74 4.82
CA PRO A 367 4.86 -0.90 5.83
C PRO A 367 4.80 0.58 5.40
N MET A 368 3.69 1.24 5.67
CA MET A 368 3.45 2.65 5.33
C MET A 368 3.35 2.97 3.82
N GLY A 369 3.33 1.99 2.93
CA GLY A 369 3.38 2.19 1.49
C GLY A 369 2.22 3.06 0.97
N CYS A 370 0.99 2.81 1.42
CA CYS A 370 -0.20 3.58 1.01
C CYS A 370 -0.14 5.04 1.48
N TYR A 371 0.42 5.27 2.68
CA TYR A 371 0.63 6.60 3.20
C TYR A 371 1.60 7.40 2.33
N PHE A 372 2.73 6.81 1.94
CA PHE A 372 3.71 7.46 1.06
C PHE A 372 3.14 7.76 -0.33
N LEU A 373 2.34 6.83 -0.87
CA LEU A 373 1.63 7.03 -2.13
C LEU A 373 0.67 8.21 -2.04
N THR A 374 -0.16 8.26 -1.01
CA THR A 374 -1.12 9.36 -0.80
C THR A 374 -0.40 10.69 -0.62
N LEU A 375 0.68 10.70 0.18
CA LEU A 375 1.49 11.90 0.37
C LEU A 375 2.07 12.41 -0.95
N SER A 376 2.59 11.51 -1.78
CA SER A 376 3.17 11.86 -3.07
C SER A 376 2.10 12.35 -4.06
N LEU A 377 0.92 11.71 -4.10
CA LEU A 377 -0.22 12.14 -4.92
C LEU A 377 -0.70 13.53 -4.48
N MET A 378 -0.88 13.78 -3.19
CA MET A 378 -1.32 15.07 -2.68
C MET A 378 -0.28 16.18 -2.93
N SER A 379 1.00 15.85 -2.76
CA SER A 379 2.10 16.76 -3.08
C SER A 379 2.11 17.15 -4.57
N SER A 380 1.84 16.20 -5.47
CA SER A 380 1.86 16.43 -6.92
C SER A 380 0.77 17.39 -7.41
N ILE A 381 -0.34 17.50 -6.69
CA ILE A 381 -1.44 18.45 -6.99
C ILE A 381 -1.38 19.72 -6.14
N GLY A 382 -0.31 19.91 -5.36
CA GLY A 382 -0.16 21.09 -4.50
C GLY A 382 -1.11 21.14 -3.29
N ALA A 383 -1.71 19.99 -2.91
CA ALA A 383 -2.57 19.93 -1.73
C ALA A 383 -1.76 20.03 -0.42
N PRO A 384 -2.34 20.55 0.69
CA PRO A 384 -1.63 20.74 1.97
C PRO A 384 -1.29 19.39 2.61
N ILE A 385 -0.10 18.89 2.37
CA ILE A 385 0.40 17.61 2.89
C ILE A 385 0.53 17.56 4.42
N GLY A 386 0.50 18.69 5.10
CA GLY A 386 0.50 18.77 6.57
C GLY A 386 -0.67 18.01 7.22
N LEU A 387 -1.82 17.92 6.54
CA LEU A 387 -2.94 17.10 6.98
C LEU A 387 -2.58 15.60 7.08
N LEU A 388 -1.68 15.12 6.24
CA LEU A 388 -1.19 13.75 6.35
C LEU A 388 -0.37 13.53 7.61
N GLY A 389 0.32 14.57 8.10
CA GLY A 389 0.96 14.54 9.41
C GLY A 389 -0.02 14.31 10.57
N VAL A 390 -1.22 14.92 10.49
CA VAL A 390 -2.32 14.70 11.45
C VAL A 390 -2.84 13.25 11.38
N ILE A 391 -2.90 12.68 10.18
CA ILE A 391 -3.38 11.31 9.93
C ILE A 391 -2.34 10.26 10.34
N LEU A 392 -1.05 10.55 10.26
CA LEU A 392 0.04 9.61 10.45
C LEU A 392 -0.03 8.78 11.74
N PRO A 393 -0.29 9.36 12.92
CA PRO A 393 -0.39 8.58 14.16
C PRO A 393 -1.48 7.51 14.10
N ILE A 394 -2.63 7.85 13.49
CA ILE A 394 -3.77 6.94 13.35
C ILE A 394 -3.50 5.91 12.25
N TYR A 395 -2.81 6.33 11.20
CA TYR A 395 -2.45 5.47 10.08
C TYR A 395 -1.63 4.25 10.51
N THR A 396 -0.84 4.35 11.56
CA THR A 396 -0.10 3.19 12.08
C THR A 396 -0.99 2.01 12.49
N ILE A 397 -2.23 2.30 12.90
CA ILE A 397 -3.25 1.29 13.22
C ILE A 397 -3.98 0.86 11.96
N ILE A 398 -4.34 1.84 11.11
CA ILE A 398 -5.00 1.59 9.83
C ILE A 398 -4.16 0.64 8.98
N ASP A 399 -2.85 0.87 8.86
CA ASP A 399 -1.88 0.04 8.13
C ASP A 399 -1.87 -1.44 8.57
N MET A 400 -2.14 -1.73 9.85
CA MET A 400 -2.32 -3.10 10.35
C MET A 400 -3.55 -3.75 9.72
N VAL A 401 -4.68 -3.05 9.74
CA VAL A 401 -5.96 -3.55 9.22
C VAL A 401 -5.91 -3.71 7.71
N GLU A 402 -5.38 -2.70 7.01
CA GLU A 402 -5.18 -2.73 5.55
C GLU A 402 -4.31 -3.91 5.11
N THR A 403 -3.20 -4.15 5.80
CA THR A 403 -2.31 -5.25 5.44
C THR A 403 -2.97 -6.61 5.66
N ALA A 404 -3.73 -6.77 6.74
CA ALA A 404 -4.51 -7.98 6.99
C ALA A 404 -5.57 -8.21 5.89
N GLU A 405 -6.24 -7.14 5.46
CA GLU A 405 -7.21 -7.16 4.37
C GLU A 405 -6.55 -7.49 3.03
N ASN A 406 -5.40 -6.86 2.71
CA ASN A 406 -4.66 -7.13 1.49
C ASN A 406 -4.26 -8.61 1.40
N VAL A 407 -3.73 -9.19 2.47
CA VAL A 407 -3.37 -10.62 2.50
C VAL A 407 -4.61 -11.53 2.46
N TRP A 408 -5.74 -11.11 3.03
CA TRP A 408 -7.01 -11.82 2.87
C TRP A 408 -7.50 -11.77 1.41
N SER A 409 -7.38 -10.62 0.75
CA SER A 409 -7.66 -10.49 -0.68
C SER A 409 -6.72 -11.33 -1.54
N ASP A 410 -5.41 -11.33 -1.27
CA ASP A 410 -4.43 -12.19 -1.96
C ASP A 410 -4.81 -13.67 -1.88
N ALA A 411 -5.19 -14.12 -0.69
CA ALA A 411 -5.65 -15.47 -0.46
C ALA A 411 -6.94 -15.80 -1.24
N SER A 412 -7.87 -14.85 -1.29
CA SER A 412 -9.13 -14.99 -2.02
C SER A 412 -8.91 -15.05 -3.52
N VAL A 413 -8.09 -14.14 -4.08
CA VAL A 413 -7.71 -14.14 -5.50
C VAL A 413 -7.00 -15.44 -5.88
N CYS A 414 -6.08 -15.91 -5.03
CA CYS A 414 -5.36 -17.15 -5.25
C CYS A 414 -6.31 -18.36 -5.26
N ALA A 415 -7.23 -18.44 -4.29
CA ALA A 415 -8.22 -19.52 -4.19
C ALA A 415 -9.19 -19.55 -5.39
N MET A 416 -9.69 -18.38 -5.82
CA MET A 416 -10.58 -18.27 -6.98
C MET A 416 -9.86 -18.64 -8.27
N THR A 417 -8.61 -18.19 -8.43
CA THR A 417 -7.79 -18.53 -9.61
C THR A 417 -7.51 -20.02 -9.70
N ASP A 418 -7.19 -20.66 -8.58
CA ASP A 418 -6.97 -22.12 -8.51
C ASP A 418 -8.23 -22.89 -8.84
N HIS A 419 -9.36 -22.48 -8.28
CA HIS A 419 -10.67 -23.10 -8.54
C HIS A 419 -11.06 -23.03 -10.02
N ASP A 420 -10.90 -21.87 -10.67
CA ASP A 420 -11.29 -21.66 -12.08
C ASP A 420 -10.38 -22.41 -13.07
N LEU A 421 -9.14 -22.68 -12.66
CA LEU A 421 -8.13 -23.39 -13.45
C LEU A 421 -8.00 -24.87 -13.06
N ALA A 422 -8.81 -25.38 -12.12
CA ALA A 422 -8.81 -26.76 -11.72
C ALA A 422 -9.03 -27.70 -12.94
N GLY A 423 -8.17 -28.70 -13.10
CA GLY A 423 -8.20 -29.63 -14.24
C GLY A 423 -7.73 -29.05 -15.59
N LYS A 424 -7.34 -27.76 -15.65
CA LYS A 424 -6.83 -27.09 -16.87
C LYS A 424 -5.31 -26.87 -16.86
N LEU A 425 -4.67 -27.14 -15.73
CA LEU A 425 -3.21 -27.03 -15.55
C LEU A 425 -2.62 -28.44 -15.51
N SER A 426 -1.46 -28.62 -16.14
CA SER A 426 -0.70 -29.87 -16.05
C SER A 426 -0.31 -30.11 -14.58
N GLU A 427 -0.55 -31.35 -14.07
CA GLU A 427 -0.09 -31.72 -12.74
C GLU A 427 1.44 -31.69 -12.69
N GLU A 428 2.01 -30.92 -11.79
CA GLU A 428 3.42 -31.02 -11.46
C GLU A 428 3.60 -32.27 -10.58
N PRO A 429 4.48 -33.21 -10.92
CA PRO A 429 4.73 -34.35 -10.04
C PRO A 429 5.14 -33.82 -8.67
N ALA A 430 4.49 -34.32 -7.63
CA ALA A 430 4.84 -33.99 -6.25
C ALA A 430 6.36 -34.21 -6.08
N PRO A 431 7.09 -33.28 -5.41
CA PRO A 431 8.50 -33.51 -5.15
C PRO A 431 8.62 -34.84 -4.39
N THR A 432 9.18 -35.83 -5.05
CA THR A 432 9.52 -37.11 -4.42
C THR A 432 10.44 -36.77 -3.26
N ALA A 433 9.94 -36.95 -2.05
CA ALA A 433 10.77 -36.93 -0.86
C ALA A 433 11.78 -38.10 -1.02
N SER A 434 12.96 -37.80 -1.55
CA SER A 434 14.09 -38.69 -1.42
C SER A 434 14.51 -38.62 0.05
N LEU A 435 13.92 -39.52 0.84
CA LEU A 435 14.50 -39.97 2.09
C LEU A 435 15.75 -40.76 1.72
N SER A 436 16.91 -40.16 1.87
CA SER A 436 18.18 -40.87 2.09
C SER A 436 19.13 -39.92 2.86
#